data_ee9e440b1be256bbe3685883cff88f40
#
_entry.id   ee9e440b1be256bbe3685883cff88f40
#
_cell.length_a   1.000
_cell.length_b   1.000
_cell.length_c   1.000
_cell.angle_alpha   90.00
_cell.angle_beta   90.00
_cell.angle_gamma   90.00
#
_symmetry.space_group_name_H-M   'P 1'
#
loop_
_entity.id
_entity.type
_entity.pdbx_description
1 polymer ?
#
loop_
_entity_poly.entity_id
_entity_poly.type
_entity_poly.pdbx_seq_one_letter_code
_entity_poly.pdbx_strand_id
1 'polypeptide(L)'
;LKTGLGDAHIHYAVKANPQKEILETLVRLGSRFDAASMGEIMLCLNAGARPEHISFGNTIKRVQDIQFAYQAGIRLYAADAEEELEKIPVHAPGSAVFIRVLIHNTEAEWPLSRKFGCNSNYVLPLFEYATKLGLLPCGISFHIGSQTRHPEMWEENLEMMSRIWHECADAGFNMDMLNLGGGFPAYYGVEITEPESYARELRRMVAEKFGEVKYIMAEPGRGMVGNCGY
;
A
#
# COMPACT_ATOMS: atom_id res chain seq x y z
N LEU A 1 -1.18 10.96 -12.38
CA LEU A 1 -0.44 10.20 -11.35
C LEU A 1 0.59 9.26 -11.97
N LYS A 2 0.19 8.35 -12.86
CA LYS A 2 1.13 7.37 -13.46
C LYS A 2 2.29 8.05 -14.18
N THR A 3 2.04 9.10 -14.93
CA THR A 3 3.07 9.89 -15.63
C THR A 3 4.10 10.46 -14.66
N GLY A 4 3.65 11.07 -13.56
CA GLY A 4 4.53 11.67 -12.56
C GLY A 4 5.27 10.65 -11.69
N LEU A 5 4.61 9.53 -11.33
CA LEU A 5 5.22 8.44 -10.55
C LEU A 5 6.18 7.56 -11.38
N GLY A 6 6.18 7.68 -12.72
CA GLY A 6 7.07 6.95 -13.59
C GLY A 6 6.85 5.44 -13.55
N ASP A 7 7.85 4.69 -13.12
CA ASP A 7 7.86 3.23 -13.02
C ASP A 7 7.06 2.67 -11.84
N ALA A 8 6.64 3.50 -10.88
CA ALA A 8 5.85 3.04 -9.74
C ALA A 8 4.52 2.39 -10.18
N HIS A 9 4.07 1.44 -9.39
CA HIS A 9 2.84 0.68 -9.63
C HIS A 9 1.67 1.30 -8.86
N ILE A 10 0.61 1.63 -9.59
CA ILE A 10 -0.64 2.10 -8.98
C ILE A 10 -1.47 0.88 -8.63
N HIS A 11 -1.74 0.70 -7.34
CA HIS A 11 -2.69 -0.24 -6.80
C HIS A 11 -3.93 0.52 -6.36
N TYR A 12 -4.93 0.58 -7.22
CA TYR A 12 -6.15 1.29 -6.89
C TYR A 12 -6.79 0.73 -5.62
N ALA A 13 -7.04 1.59 -4.63
CA ALA A 13 -7.73 1.22 -3.39
C ALA A 13 -9.22 0.99 -3.67
N VAL A 14 -9.65 -0.26 -3.80
CA VAL A 14 -10.99 -0.68 -4.25
C VAL A 14 -12.10 -0.08 -3.39
N LYS A 15 -11.87 0.03 -2.09
CA LYS A 15 -12.80 0.65 -1.11
C LYS A 15 -13.26 2.06 -1.47
N ALA A 16 -12.52 2.79 -2.31
CA ALA A 16 -12.87 4.16 -2.70
C ALA A 16 -14.09 4.20 -3.61
N ASN A 17 -14.15 3.30 -4.58
CA ASN A 17 -15.34 3.06 -5.41
C ASN A 17 -15.24 1.68 -6.09
N PRO A 18 -15.99 0.67 -5.63
CA PRO A 18 -15.90 -0.71 -6.12
C PRO A 18 -16.77 -0.98 -7.36
N GLN A 19 -17.26 0.04 -8.04
CA GLN A 19 -18.15 -0.13 -9.20
C GLN A 19 -17.45 -0.86 -10.34
N LYS A 20 -18.16 -1.79 -10.96
CA LYS A 20 -17.64 -2.68 -12.00
C LYS A 20 -17.01 -1.91 -13.16
N GLU A 21 -17.67 -0.88 -13.65
CA GLU A 21 -17.23 -0.07 -14.78
C GLU A 21 -15.90 0.65 -14.50
N ILE A 22 -15.70 1.07 -13.26
CA ILE A 22 -14.44 1.68 -12.79
C ILE A 22 -13.34 0.62 -12.77
N LEU A 23 -13.59 -0.53 -12.15
CA LEU A 23 -12.61 -1.61 -12.05
C LEU A 23 -12.21 -2.13 -13.44
N GLU A 24 -13.16 -2.38 -14.34
CA GLU A 24 -12.90 -2.80 -15.72
C GLU A 24 -12.09 -1.76 -16.50
N THR A 25 -12.37 -0.48 -16.29
CA THR A 25 -11.60 0.61 -16.91
C THR A 25 -10.16 0.64 -16.39
N LEU A 26 -9.98 0.48 -15.07
CA LEU A 26 -8.66 0.43 -14.47
C LEU A 26 -7.86 -0.80 -14.90
N VAL A 27 -8.51 -1.96 -15.07
CA VAL A 27 -7.87 -3.16 -15.65
C VAL A 27 -7.34 -2.86 -17.06
N ARG A 28 -8.17 -2.25 -17.93
CA ARG A 28 -7.75 -1.87 -19.30
C ARG A 28 -6.58 -0.88 -19.32
N LEU A 29 -6.51 0.00 -18.32
CA LEU A 29 -5.42 0.96 -18.16
C LEU A 29 -4.16 0.36 -17.49
N GLY A 30 -4.17 -0.93 -17.15
CA GLY A 30 -3.03 -1.62 -16.55
C GLY A 30 -2.81 -1.28 -15.07
N SER A 31 -3.84 -0.79 -14.38
CA SER A 31 -3.78 -0.60 -12.92
C SER A 31 -3.73 -1.95 -12.21
N ARG A 32 -3.12 -1.93 -11.03
CA ARG A 32 -3.21 -3.00 -10.02
C ARG A 32 -4.23 -2.58 -8.96
N PHE A 33 -4.48 -3.46 -7.98
CA PHE A 33 -5.55 -3.24 -6.99
C PHE A 33 -5.06 -3.54 -5.58
N ASP A 34 -5.43 -2.65 -4.65
CA ASP A 34 -5.37 -2.89 -3.22
C ASP A 34 -6.77 -3.27 -2.73
N ALA A 35 -6.93 -4.53 -2.32
CA ALA A 35 -8.19 -5.07 -1.83
C ALA A 35 -8.12 -5.28 -0.31
N ALA A 36 -9.19 -4.90 0.39
CA ALA A 36 -9.29 -4.98 1.85
C ALA A 36 -10.14 -6.16 2.34
N SER A 37 -10.75 -6.93 1.44
CA SER A 37 -11.62 -8.06 1.78
C SER A 37 -11.75 -9.06 0.65
N MET A 38 -12.22 -10.26 0.96
CA MET A 38 -12.56 -11.27 -0.05
C MET A 38 -13.57 -10.72 -1.10
N GLY A 39 -14.53 -9.93 -0.67
CA GLY A 39 -15.51 -9.32 -1.57
C GLY A 39 -14.86 -8.39 -2.60
N GLU A 40 -13.92 -7.54 -2.17
CA GLU A 40 -13.18 -6.67 -3.07
C GLU A 40 -12.26 -7.46 -4.02
N ILE A 41 -11.63 -8.52 -3.52
CA ILE A 41 -10.82 -9.44 -4.37
C ILE A 41 -11.71 -10.03 -5.47
N MET A 42 -12.89 -10.54 -5.12
CA MET A 42 -13.84 -11.10 -6.09
C MET A 42 -14.26 -10.07 -7.15
N LEU A 43 -14.52 -8.83 -6.74
CA LEU A 43 -14.87 -7.75 -7.67
C LEU A 43 -13.73 -7.47 -8.66
N CYS A 44 -12.48 -7.42 -8.20
CA CYS A 44 -11.31 -7.24 -9.06
C CYS A 44 -11.15 -8.39 -10.06
N LEU A 45 -11.23 -9.63 -9.59
CA LEU A 45 -11.13 -10.82 -10.46
C LEU A 45 -12.24 -10.86 -11.50
N ASN A 46 -13.48 -10.55 -11.11
CA ASN A 46 -14.64 -10.47 -12.01
C ASN A 46 -14.51 -9.34 -13.05
N ALA A 47 -13.80 -8.26 -12.72
CA ALA A 47 -13.47 -7.19 -13.65
C ALA A 47 -12.31 -7.54 -14.60
N GLY A 48 -11.69 -8.72 -14.45
CA GLY A 48 -10.59 -9.21 -15.29
C GLY A 48 -9.19 -8.90 -14.77
N ALA A 49 -9.05 -8.49 -13.51
CA ALA A 49 -7.74 -8.31 -12.90
C ALA A 49 -7.03 -9.66 -12.72
N ARG A 50 -5.73 -9.70 -13.00
CA ARG A 50 -4.91 -10.89 -12.74
C ARG A 50 -4.60 -10.96 -11.24
N PRO A 51 -4.58 -12.18 -10.63
CA PRO A 51 -4.31 -12.33 -9.19
C PRO A 51 -3.00 -11.69 -8.74
N GLU A 52 -1.94 -11.77 -9.55
CA GLU A 52 -0.65 -11.15 -9.27
C GLU A 52 -0.65 -9.61 -9.32
N HIS A 53 -1.75 -9.02 -9.76
CA HIS A 53 -2.00 -7.58 -9.75
C HIS A 53 -2.84 -7.13 -8.54
N ILE A 54 -3.13 -8.03 -7.61
CA ILE A 54 -3.94 -7.74 -6.42
C ILE A 54 -3.09 -7.94 -5.17
N SER A 55 -3.04 -6.94 -4.30
CA SER A 55 -2.53 -7.06 -2.93
C SER A 55 -3.69 -7.16 -1.94
N PHE A 56 -3.51 -7.94 -0.87
CA PHE A 56 -4.45 -7.96 0.25
C PHE A 56 -3.94 -7.00 1.32
N GLY A 57 -4.30 -5.71 1.18
CA GLY A 57 -3.71 -4.60 1.94
C GLY A 57 -4.36 -4.32 3.28
N ASN A 58 -5.43 -5.01 3.67
CA ASN A 58 -5.95 -4.90 5.04
C ASN A 58 -5.02 -5.62 6.02
N THR A 59 -4.59 -4.95 7.08
CA THR A 59 -3.69 -5.55 8.08
C THR A 59 -4.39 -6.56 8.98
N ILE A 60 -5.72 -6.56 9.04
CA ILE A 60 -6.52 -7.56 9.79
C ILE A 60 -7.38 -8.33 8.78
N LYS A 61 -7.13 -9.64 8.69
CA LYS A 61 -7.82 -10.52 7.74
C LYS A 61 -8.46 -11.71 8.45
N ARG A 62 -9.65 -12.09 8.02
CA ARG A 62 -10.25 -13.35 8.47
C ARG A 62 -9.52 -14.52 7.81
N VAL A 63 -9.39 -15.62 8.54
CA VAL A 63 -8.74 -16.85 8.05
C VAL A 63 -9.29 -17.31 6.71
N GLN A 64 -10.61 -17.36 6.58
CA GLN A 64 -11.28 -17.74 5.33
C GLN A 64 -10.96 -16.82 4.15
N ASP A 65 -10.73 -15.52 4.41
CA ASP A 65 -10.39 -14.56 3.36
C ASP A 65 -8.94 -14.74 2.90
N ILE A 66 -8.02 -15.07 3.81
CA ILE A 66 -6.63 -15.43 3.48
C ILE A 66 -6.61 -16.68 2.61
N GLN A 67 -7.35 -17.74 3.01
CA GLN A 67 -7.46 -18.99 2.28
C GLN A 67 -8.00 -18.76 0.86
N PHE A 68 -9.08 -18.00 0.74
CA PHE A 68 -9.66 -17.65 -0.56
C PHE A 68 -8.65 -16.88 -1.44
N ALA A 69 -8.01 -15.84 -0.90
CA ALA A 69 -7.04 -15.05 -1.63
C ALA A 69 -5.89 -15.90 -2.17
N TYR A 70 -5.35 -16.79 -1.35
CA TYR A 70 -4.28 -17.71 -1.75
C TYR A 70 -4.72 -18.68 -2.85
N GLN A 71 -5.91 -19.28 -2.72
CA GLN A 71 -6.48 -20.17 -3.74
C GLN A 71 -6.73 -19.43 -5.06
N ALA A 72 -7.12 -18.16 -4.99
CA ALA A 72 -7.28 -17.29 -6.16
C ALA A 72 -5.95 -16.87 -6.81
N GLY A 73 -4.80 -17.16 -6.20
CA GLY A 73 -3.48 -16.83 -6.74
C GLY A 73 -2.82 -15.58 -6.17
N ILE A 74 -3.42 -14.92 -5.19
CA ILE A 74 -2.82 -13.74 -4.53
C ILE A 74 -1.69 -14.18 -3.61
N ARG A 75 -0.57 -13.45 -3.62
CA ARG A 75 0.66 -13.79 -2.90
C ARG A 75 1.27 -12.61 -2.12
N LEU A 76 0.63 -11.46 -2.09
CA LEU A 76 1.12 -10.25 -1.43
C LEU A 76 0.12 -9.79 -0.35
N TYR A 77 0.56 -9.75 0.90
CA TYR A 77 -0.28 -9.50 2.07
C TYR A 77 0.32 -8.42 2.97
N ALA A 78 -0.53 -7.52 3.48
CA ALA A 78 -0.16 -6.58 4.54
C ALA A 78 -0.25 -7.23 5.92
N ALA A 79 0.64 -6.86 6.83
CA ALA A 79 0.54 -7.19 8.25
C ALA A 79 1.08 -6.04 9.11
N ASP A 80 0.70 -5.99 10.38
CA ASP A 80 1.21 -5.02 11.37
C ASP A 80 1.31 -5.59 12.79
N ALA A 81 1.10 -6.91 12.95
CA ALA A 81 1.14 -7.62 14.23
C ALA A 81 1.54 -9.08 14.04
N GLU A 82 2.10 -9.69 15.09
CA GLU A 82 2.52 -11.09 15.10
C GLU A 82 1.33 -12.04 14.88
N GLU A 83 0.18 -11.77 15.49
CA GLU A 83 -1.03 -12.58 15.37
C GLU A 83 -1.56 -12.61 13.94
N GLU A 84 -1.32 -11.55 13.16
CA GLU A 84 -1.65 -11.55 11.75
C GLU A 84 -0.65 -12.38 10.94
N LEU A 85 0.64 -12.24 11.24
CA LEU A 85 1.69 -13.04 10.60
C LEU A 85 1.51 -14.54 10.84
N GLU A 86 1.06 -14.97 12.02
CA GLU A 86 0.80 -16.39 12.34
C GLU A 86 -0.30 -17.02 11.48
N LYS A 87 -1.32 -16.25 11.11
CA LYS A 87 -2.43 -16.75 10.29
C LYS A 87 -2.03 -17.01 8.83
N ILE A 88 -1.14 -16.17 8.30
CA ILE A 88 -0.82 -16.19 6.86
C ILE A 88 -0.17 -17.51 6.44
N PRO A 89 0.90 -18.03 7.07
CA PRO A 89 1.58 -19.24 6.57
C PRO A 89 0.73 -20.50 6.65
N VAL A 90 -0.23 -20.55 7.56
CA VAL A 90 -1.16 -21.69 7.67
C VAL A 90 -2.10 -21.77 6.48
N HIS A 91 -2.48 -20.63 5.90
CA HIS A 91 -3.50 -20.56 4.84
C HIS A 91 -2.96 -20.02 3.50
N ALA A 92 -1.78 -19.39 3.53
CA ALA A 92 -1.09 -18.83 2.37
C ALA A 92 0.43 -19.02 2.50
N PRO A 93 0.92 -20.28 2.52
CA PRO A 93 2.34 -20.58 2.74
C PRO A 93 3.23 -19.95 1.67
N GLY A 94 4.43 -19.49 2.09
CA GLY A 94 5.43 -18.89 1.21
C GLY A 94 5.02 -17.55 0.57
N SER A 95 3.98 -16.91 1.09
CA SER A 95 3.53 -15.62 0.58
C SER A 95 4.47 -14.49 0.96
N ALA A 96 4.52 -13.45 0.13
CA ALA A 96 5.20 -12.21 0.43
C ALA A 96 4.35 -11.36 1.40
N VAL A 97 5.04 -10.73 2.35
CA VAL A 97 4.41 -9.84 3.32
C VAL A 97 5.13 -8.50 3.36
N PHE A 98 4.37 -7.44 3.52
CA PHE A 98 4.89 -6.12 3.83
C PHE A 98 4.30 -5.62 5.14
N ILE A 99 5.12 -4.93 5.92
CA ILE A 99 4.72 -4.44 7.24
C ILE A 99 4.22 -3.01 7.13
N ARG A 100 3.01 -2.80 7.63
CA ARG A 100 2.42 -1.46 7.71
C ARG A 100 2.91 -0.74 8.96
N VAL A 101 3.49 0.44 8.75
CA VAL A 101 4.05 1.29 9.78
C VAL A 101 3.05 2.37 10.17
N LEU A 102 2.91 2.58 11.47
CA LEU A 102 2.15 3.70 12.01
C LEU A 102 2.94 4.98 11.83
N ILE A 103 2.30 5.98 11.24
CA ILE A 103 2.87 7.32 11.14
C ILE A 103 2.04 8.33 11.93
N HIS A 104 2.67 9.39 12.38
CA HIS A 104 2.03 10.50 13.04
C HIS A 104 1.89 11.67 12.07
N ASN A 105 0.73 11.78 11.43
CA ASN A 105 0.43 12.93 10.58
C ASN A 105 -0.72 13.73 11.19
N THR A 106 -0.41 14.93 11.69
CA THR A 106 -1.38 15.87 12.25
C THR A 106 -1.93 16.83 11.20
N GLU A 107 -1.35 16.88 10.01
CA GLU A 107 -1.66 17.87 8.96
C GLU A 107 -2.66 17.35 7.91
N ALA A 108 -2.94 16.05 7.87
CA ALA A 108 -3.97 15.51 7.00
C ALA A 108 -5.38 15.93 7.47
N GLU A 109 -6.29 16.24 6.55
CA GLU A 109 -7.68 16.59 6.91
C GLU A 109 -8.37 15.46 7.69
N TRP A 110 -8.03 14.21 7.36
CA TRP A 110 -8.50 13.01 8.06
C TRP A 110 -7.31 12.11 8.43
N PRO A 111 -6.68 12.33 9.59
CA PRO A 111 -5.61 11.47 10.06
C PRO A 111 -6.12 10.07 10.38
N LEU A 112 -5.54 9.06 9.73
CA LEU A 112 -5.85 7.64 9.94
C LEU A 112 -4.84 6.93 10.85
N SER A 113 -3.96 7.70 11.48
CA SER A 113 -2.79 7.27 12.24
C SER A 113 -3.06 6.51 13.54
N ARG A 114 -4.34 6.30 13.91
CA ARG A 114 -4.68 5.59 15.17
C ARG A 114 -5.35 4.24 14.95
N LYS A 115 -5.42 3.77 13.72
CA LYS A 115 -6.27 2.63 13.40
C LYS A 115 -5.48 1.38 12.99
N PHE A 116 -4.38 1.55 12.26
CA PHE A 116 -3.59 0.46 11.71
C PHE A 116 -2.11 0.84 11.66
N GLY A 117 -1.26 -0.18 11.67
CA GLY A 117 0.18 -0.05 11.61
C GLY A 117 0.86 -0.30 12.95
N CYS A 118 2.04 -0.90 12.94
CA CYS A 118 2.89 -1.07 14.11
C CYS A 118 3.78 0.16 14.32
N ASN A 119 4.27 0.36 15.53
CA ASN A 119 5.32 1.34 15.79
C ASN A 119 6.61 0.97 15.06
N SER A 120 7.42 1.95 14.71
CA SER A 120 8.67 1.79 13.95
C SER A 120 9.62 0.75 14.52
N ASN A 121 9.76 0.69 15.84
CA ASN A 121 10.63 -0.26 16.56
C ASN A 121 10.16 -1.72 16.49
N TYR A 122 8.95 -1.99 16.00
CA TYR A 122 8.44 -3.35 15.82
C TYR A 122 8.65 -3.87 14.39
N VAL A 123 9.05 -3.05 13.44
CA VAL A 123 9.17 -3.46 12.03
C VAL A 123 10.22 -4.55 11.87
N LEU A 124 11.44 -4.33 12.34
CA LEU A 124 12.52 -5.31 12.25
C LEU A 124 12.17 -6.62 12.99
N PRO A 125 11.68 -6.62 14.26
CA PRO A 125 11.17 -7.83 14.91
C PRO A 125 10.10 -8.58 14.09
N LEU A 126 9.16 -7.87 13.45
CA LEU A 126 8.13 -8.50 12.62
C LEU A 126 8.71 -9.10 11.34
N PHE A 127 9.74 -8.51 10.74
CA PHE A 127 10.47 -9.10 9.60
C PHE A 127 11.15 -10.41 10.00
N GLU A 128 11.86 -10.41 11.14
CA GLU A 128 12.49 -11.62 11.69
C GLU A 128 11.45 -12.71 11.97
N TYR A 129 10.32 -12.32 12.57
CA TYR A 129 9.26 -13.26 12.92
C TYR A 129 8.59 -13.83 11.66
N ALA A 130 8.27 -13.00 10.66
CA ALA A 130 7.74 -13.45 9.38
C ALA A 130 8.67 -14.48 8.70
N THR A 131 9.98 -14.25 8.74
CA THR A 131 10.98 -15.17 8.18
C THR A 131 10.98 -16.52 8.92
N LYS A 132 10.91 -16.51 10.26
CA LYS A 132 10.81 -17.73 11.08
C LYS A 132 9.56 -18.56 10.77
N LEU A 133 8.49 -17.88 10.37
CA LEU A 133 7.23 -18.49 9.95
C LEU A 133 7.22 -18.97 8.48
N GLY A 134 8.33 -18.81 7.74
CA GLY A 134 8.44 -19.20 6.33
C GLY A 134 7.72 -18.27 5.36
N LEU A 135 7.43 -17.04 5.76
CA LEU A 135 6.95 -15.96 4.90
C LEU A 135 8.12 -15.20 4.27
N LEU A 136 7.85 -14.40 3.27
CA LEU A 136 8.84 -13.60 2.55
C LEU A 136 8.60 -12.11 2.85
N PRO A 137 9.19 -11.54 3.91
CA PRO A 137 9.10 -10.10 4.15
C PRO A 137 9.81 -9.37 3.00
N CYS A 138 9.09 -8.46 2.32
CA CYS A 138 9.55 -7.84 1.10
C CYS A 138 9.58 -6.31 1.14
N GLY A 139 9.03 -5.68 2.18
CA GLY A 139 8.99 -4.23 2.24
C GLY A 139 8.11 -3.67 3.33
N ILE A 140 7.97 -2.37 3.31
CA ILE A 140 7.20 -1.59 4.27
C ILE A 140 6.15 -0.73 3.60
N SER A 141 5.09 -0.40 4.34
CA SER A 141 4.04 0.48 3.89
C SER A 141 3.62 1.47 4.98
N PHE A 142 3.02 2.55 4.57
CA PHE A 142 2.38 3.51 5.45
C PHE A 142 1.18 4.17 4.76
N HIS A 143 0.44 4.99 5.46
CA HIS A 143 -0.64 5.77 4.87
C HIS A 143 -0.58 7.19 5.45
N ILE A 144 -0.30 8.18 4.61
CA ILE A 144 -0.06 9.58 5.02
C ILE A 144 -1.26 10.26 5.67
N GLY A 145 -2.44 9.74 5.52
CA GLY A 145 -3.71 10.36 5.85
C GLY A 145 -4.49 10.71 4.60
N SER A 146 -5.80 10.86 4.72
CA SER A 146 -6.66 11.15 3.57
C SER A 146 -6.61 12.63 3.22
N GLN A 147 -6.67 12.97 1.93
CA GLN A 147 -6.69 14.33 1.42
C GLN A 147 -5.43 15.14 1.79
N THR A 148 -4.25 14.55 1.57
CA THR A 148 -2.97 15.23 1.72
C THR A 148 -2.74 16.11 0.49
N ARG A 149 -2.96 17.41 0.61
CA ARG A 149 -3.11 18.32 -0.54
C ARG A 149 -1.79 18.65 -1.23
N HIS A 150 -0.70 18.66 -0.48
CA HIS A 150 0.61 19.09 -0.97
C HIS A 150 1.65 17.99 -0.76
N PRO A 151 2.53 17.74 -1.74
CA PRO A 151 3.52 16.66 -1.63
C PRO A 151 4.54 16.87 -0.51
N GLU A 152 4.84 18.13 -0.12
CA GLU A 152 5.78 18.46 0.96
C GLU A 152 5.35 17.85 2.31
N MET A 153 4.06 17.62 2.50
CA MET A 153 3.51 16.99 3.71
C MET A 153 3.98 15.54 3.91
N TRP A 154 4.58 14.95 2.90
CA TRP A 154 5.14 13.58 2.97
C TRP A 154 6.55 13.54 3.55
N GLU A 155 7.27 14.66 3.56
CA GLU A 155 8.72 14.69 3.76
C GLU A 155 9.16 14.07 5.08
N GLU A 156 8.54 14.46 6.20
CA GLU A 156 8.87 13.96 7.55
C GLU A 156 8.61 12.44 7.65
N ASN A 157 7.49 11.98 7.06
CA ASN A 157 7.13 10.57 7.10
C ASN A 157 8.03 9.72 6.19
N LEU A 158 8.43 10.23 5.02
CA LEU A 158 9.40 9.57 4.16
C LEU A 158 10.77 9.48 4.83
N GLU A 159 11.18 10.48 5.59
CA GLU A 159 12.40 10.45 6.37
C GLU A 159 12.38 9.37 7.46
N MET A 160 11.27 9.25 8.18
CA MET A 160 11.10 8.17 9.16
C MET A 160 11.11 6.80 8.48
N MET A 161 10.39 6.63 7.37
CA MET A 161 10.32 5.38 6.62
C MET A 161 11.67 4.99 6.03
N SER A 162 12.47 5.95 5.59
CA SER A 162 13.83 5.71 5.08
C SER A 162 14.75 5.15 6.17
N ARG A 163 14.68 5.66 7.40
CA ARG A 163 15.45 5.11 8.52
C ARG A 163 15.09 3.65 8.79
N ILE A 164 13.80 3.32 8.84
CA ILE A 164 13.33 1.94 9.02
C ILE A 164 13.79 1.04 7.85
N TRP A 165 13.71 1.55 6.62
CA TRP A 165 14.15 0.85 5.42
C TRP A 165 15.62 0.45 5.51
N HIS A 166 16.49 1.39 5.85
CA HIS A 166 17.92 1.14 5.97
C HIS A 166 18.25 0.25 7.17
N GLU A 167 17.57 0.40 8.31
CA GLU A 167 17.71 -0.51 9.46
C GLU A 167 17.41 -1.97 9.07
N CYS A 168 16.34 -2.23 8.34
CA CYS A 168 16.01 -3.57 7.86
C CYS A 168 17.01 -4.07 6.82
N ALA A 169 17.47 -3.21 5.91
CA ALA A 169 18.49 -3.56 4.91
C ALA A 169 19.83 -3.91 5.56
N ASP A 170 20.27 -3.14 6.54
CA ASP A 170 21.49 -3.39 7.32
C ASP A 170 21.42 -4.68 8.13
N ALA A 171 20.23 -5.08 8.56
CA ALA A 171 19.96 -6.36 9.19
C ALA A 171 19.93 -7.55 8.20
N GLY A 172 20.13 -7.30 6.89
CA GLY A 172 20.24 -8.32 5.85
C GLY A 172 18.94 -8.67 5.14
N PHE A 173 17.86 -7.91 5.34
CA PHE A 173 16.61 -8.13 4.63
C PHE A 173 16.62 -7.51 3.23
N ASN A 174 16.03 -8.21 2.25
CA ASN A 174 15.80 -7.67 0.92
C ASN A 174 14.63 -6.68 0.96
N MET A 175 14.97 -5.39 0.95
CA MET A 175 13.98 -4.31 0.90
C MET A 175 13.59 -4.04 -0.56
N ASP A 176 12.78 -4.93 -1.13
CA ASP A 176 12.36 -4.86 -2.53
C ASP A 176 11.22 -3.85 -2.77
N MET A 177 10.35 -3.63 -1.78
CA MET A 177 9.09 -2.91 -1.96
C MET A 177 8.90 -1.77 -0.97
N LEU A 178 8.66 -0.57 -1.49
CA LEU A 178 8.15 0.57 -0.74
C LEU A 178 6.71 0.88 -1.16
N ASN A 179 5.76 0.70 -0.24
CA ASN A 179 4.37 1.04 -0.47
C ASN A 179 4.04 2.38 0.21
N LEU A 180 3.81 3.40 -0.60
CA LEU A 180 3.49 4.75 -0.16
C LEU A 180 2.07 4.86 0.41
N GLY A 181 1.23 3.84 0.20
CA GLY A 181 -0.17 3.87 0.60
C GLY A 181 -1.01 4.86 -0.18
N GLY A 182 -2.11 5.26 0.46
CA GLY A 182 -3.04 6.25 -0.07
C GLY A 182 -2.79 7.65 0.49
N GLY A 183 -3.76 8.53 0.30
CA GLY A 183 -3.71 9.91 0.78
C GLY A 183 -3.75 10.96 -0.33
N PHE A 184 -3.57 10.53 -1.57
CA PHE A 184 -3.62 11.40 -2.75
C PHE A 184 -4.93 12.20 -2.80
N PRO A 185 -4.87 13.52 -3.00
CA PRO A 185 -6.03 14.38 -2.88
C PRO A 185 -6.94 14.34 -4.10
N ALA A 186 -8.22 14.65 -3.89
CA ALA A 186 -9.17 15.03 -4.92
C ALA A 186 -9.55 16.49 -4.75
N TYR A 187 -9.93 17.14 -5.85
CA TYR A 187 -10.43 18.51 -5.81
C TYR A 187 -11.87 18.56 -5.30
N TYR A 188 -12.09 19.26 -4.21
CA TYR A 188 -13.40 19.50 -3.59
C TYR A 188 -13.64 21.01 -3.36
N GLY A 189 -13.33 21.82 -4.38
CA GLY A 189 -13.47 23.27 -4.26
C GLY A 189 -12.32 24.00 -3.57
N VAL A 190 -11.34 23.27 -3.07
CA VAL A 190 -10.09 23.82 -2.52
C VAL A 190 -8.94 23.39 -3.42
N GLU A 191 -8.02 24.30 -3.66
CA GLU A 191 -6.87 24.07 -4.52
C GLU A 191 -6.00 22.92 -4.00
N ILE A 192 -5.56 22.08 -4.93
CA ILE A 192 -4.62 20.99 -4.71
C ILE A 192 -3.49 21.09 -5.72
N THR A 193 -2.33 20.56 -5.41
CA THR A 193 -1.25 20.43 -6.39
C THR A 193 -1.72 19.55 -7.55
N GLU A 194 -1.40 19.95 -8.77
CA GLU A 194 -1.77 19.22 -9.98
C GLU A 194 -1.24 17.78 -9.90
N PRO A 195 -2.04 16.72 -10.23
CA PRO A 195 -1.72 15.33 -9.95
C PRO A 195 -0.39 14.82 -10.53
N GLU A 196 0.02 15.31 -11.70
CA GLU A 196 1.30 14.91 -12.29
C GLU A 196 2.47 15.55 -11.57
N SER A 197 2.38 16.85 -11.26
CA SER A 197 3.39 17.59 -10.51
C SER A 197 3.54 17.06 -9.09
N TYR A 198 2.43 16.77 -8.44
CA TYR A 198 2.38 16.10 -7.13
C TYR A 198 3.14 14.76 -7.14
N ALA A 199 2.83 13.93 -8.11
CA ALA A 199 3.42 12.61 -8.24
C ALA A 199 4.93 12.66 -8.58
N ARG A 200 5.34 13.62 -9.40
CA ARG A 200 6.76 13.85 -9.75
C ARG A 200 7.57 14.27 -8.54
N GLU A 201 7.03 15.19 -7.73
CA GLU A 201 7.70 15.64 -6.52
C GLU A 201 7.83 14.51 -5.48
N LEU A 202 6.76 13.73 -5.29
CA LEU A 202 6.80 12.55 -4.43
C LEU A 202 7.85 11.53 -4.90
N ARG A 203 7.92 11.27 -6.23
CA ARG A 203 8.92 10.38 -6.81
C ARG A 203 10.35 10.87 -6.59
N ARG A 204 10.58 12.19 -6.68
CA ARG A 204 11.88 12.84 -6.39
C ARG A 204 12.28 12.59 -4.93
N MET A 205 11.38 12.88 -3.96
CA MET A 205 11.64 12.66 -2.54
C MET A 205 11.95 11.20 -2.21
N VAL A 206 11.23 10.25 -2.83
CA VAL A 206 11.51 8.82 -2.66
C VAL A 206 12.90 8.47 -3.17
N ALA A 207 13.27 8.92 -4.36
CA ALA A 207 14.60 8.64 -4.93
C ALA A 207 15.74 9.22 -4.07
N GLU A 208 15.56 10.40 -3.51
CA GLU A 208 16.54 11.05 -2.64
C GLU A 208 16.75 10.31 -1.31
N LYS A 209 15.67 9.80 -0.71
CA LYS A 209 15.71 9.20 0.63
C LYS A 209 15.99 7.70 0.64
N PHE A 210 15.57 6.98 -0.38
CA PHE A 210 15.67 5.51 -0.45
C PHE A 210 16.66 5.02 -1.51
N GLY A 211 17.10 5.90 -2.43
CA GLY A 211 17.87 5.49 -3.58
C GLY A 211 17.04 4.67 -4.58
N GLU A 212 17.62 3.59 -5.10
CA GLU A 212 16.95 2.69 -6.02
C GLU A 212 16.04 1.71 -5.26
N VAL A 213 14.74 1.81 -5.49
CA VAL A 213 13.73 0.90 -4.95
C VAL A 213 13.17 0.07 -6.11
N LYS A 214 13.28 -1.23 -6.02
CA LYS A 214 12.88 -2.17 -7.08
C LYS A 214 11.38 -2.13 -7.38
N TYR A 215 10.55 -1.92 -6.37
CA TYR A 215 9.10 -1.90 -6.50
C TYR A 215 8.49 -0.79 -5.64
N ILE A 216 8.12 0.30 -6.28
CA ILE A 216 7.36 1.37 -5.62
C ILE A 216 5.88 1.14 -5.89
N MET A 217 5.08 1.12 -4.82
CA MET A 217 3.64 0.95 -4.85
C MET A 217 2.96 2.21 -4.30
N ALA A 218 1.87 2.63 -4.92
CA ALA A 218 1.00 3.69 -4.42
C ALA A 218 -0.45 3.20 -4.44
N GLU A 219 -1.23 3.54 -3.41
CA GLU A 219 -2.63 3.09 -3.23
C GLU A 219 -3.63 4.25 -3.35
N PRO A 220 -3.65 5.00 -4.45
CA PRO A 220 -4.61 6.08 -4.61
C PRO A 220 -6.03 5.51 -4.69
N GLY A 221 -6.92 6.09 -3.91
CA GLY A 221 -8.35 5.82 -4.00
C GLY A 221 -9.08 7.10 -4.35
N ARG A 222 -9.28 7.95 -3.35
CA ARG A 222 -9.97 9.25 -3.48
C ARG A 222 -9.43 10.11 -4.64
N GLY A 223 -8.12 10.26 -4.76
CA GLY A 223 -7.49 11.08 -5.80
C GLY A 223 -7.77 10.62 -7.24
N MET A 224 -8.25 9.38 -7.43
CA MET A 224 -8.61 8.85 -8.74
C MET A 224 -10.11 8.95 -9.06
N VAL A 225 -10.98 8.84 -8.05
CA VAL A 225 -12.43 8.71 -8.25
C VAL A 225 -13.25 9.73 -7.45
N GLY A 226 -12.61 10.67 -6.77
CA GLY A 226 -13.30 11.64 -5.93
C GLY A 226 -14.32 12.50 -6.67
N ASN A 227 -14.13 12.71 -7.97
CA ASN A 227 -15.01 13.47 -8.84
C ASN A 227 -16.01 12.57 -9.61
N CYS A 228 -16.00 11.26 -9.39
CA CYS A 228 -16.83 10.28 -10.11
C CYS A 228 -18.02 9.78 -9.27
N GLY A 229 -18.33 10.41 -8.14
CA GLY A 229 -19.43 10.05 -7.25
C GLY A 229 -20.49 11.15 -7.17
N TYR A 230 -21.74 10.72 -6.89
CA TYR A 230 -22.86 11.60 -6.55
C TYR A 230 -23.05 11.59 -5.04
#